data_bc7c25440f8a6fc371ef7e05e54fb520
#
_entry.id   bc7c25440f8a6fc371ef7e05e54fb520
#
_cell.length_a   1.000
_cell.length_b   1.000
_cell.length_c   1.000
_cell.angle_alpha   90.00
_cell.angle_beta   90.00
_cell.angle_gamma   90.00
#
_symmetry.space_group_name_H-M   'P 1'
#
loop_
_entity.id
_entity.type
_entity.pdbx_description
1 polymer ?
#
loop_
_entity_poly.entity_id
_entity_poly.type
_entity_poly.pdbx_seq_one_letter_code
_entity_poly.pdbx_strand_id
1 'polypeptide(L)'
;VQVGTHFAVTRESDAHINFKRVLAEAGPEDIVTFMSAEGLPARAVLTPWLKRYLGREEGLRARATPDKAHCGRQVECLTFCGLKDGNGSAGQFCIETQLAAAQRGDVNLGLFFRGSESLPFGREIRSVHELLTYLLSGIRPTTPEPA
;
A
#
# COMPACT_ATOMS: atom_id res chain seq x y z
N VAL A 1 7.81 -7.10 -16.27
CA VAL A 1 8.01 -7.14 -14.80
C VAL A 1 7.54 -5.80 -14.22
N GLN A 2 6.84 -5.84 -13.09
CA GLN A 2 6.35 -4.65 -12.40
C GLN A 2 6.96 -4.62 -10.97
N VAL A 3 7.70 -3.57 -10.63
CA VAL A 3 8.51 -3.47 -9.41
C VAL A 3 8.21 -2.19 -8.59
N GLY A 4 6.95 -1.90 -8.32
CA GLY A 4 6.55 -0.68 -7.62
C GLY A 4 7.13 -0.54 -6.20
N THR A 5 6.96 -1.55 -5.33
CA THR A 5 7.42 -1.50 -3.93
C THR A 5 8.93 -1.29 -3.80
N HIS A 6 9.72 -1.90 -4.68
CA HIS A 6 11.18 -1.76 -4.65
C HIS A 6 11.63 -0.30 -4.80
N PHE A 7 11.01 0.44 -5.73
CA PHE A 7 11.30 1.86 -5.92
C PHE A 7 10.74 2.74 -4.79
N ALA A 8 9.58 2.38 -4.23
CA ALA A 8 8.98 3.14 -3.14
C ALA A 8 9.87 3.17 -1.88
N VAL A 9 10.73 2.16 -1.67
CA VAL A 9 11.64 2.08 -0.51
C VAL A 9 13.07 2.55 -0.82
N THR A 10 13.30 3.27 -1.91
CA THR A 10 14.62 3.86 -2.19
C THR A 10 14.85 5.18 -1.46
N ARG A 11 16.11 5.62 -1.37
CA ARG A 11 16.47 6.92 -0.77
C ARG A 11 15.84 8.08 -1.52
N GLU A 12 15.85 8.04 -2.84
CA GLU A 12 15.37 9.09 -3.74
C GLU A 12 13.86 9.17 -3.86
N SER A 13 13.13 8.14 -3.42
CA SER A 13 11.67 8.24 -3.29
C SER A 13 11.33 9.37 -2.33
N ASP A 14 10.39 10.23 -2.68
CA ASP A 14 9.90 11.32 -1.83
C ASP A 14 8.89 10.88 -0.77
N ALA A 15 8.61 9.58 -0.68
CA ALA A 15 7.76 9.00 0.35
C ALA A 15 8.33 9.27 1.76
N HIS A 16 7.45 9.54 2.71
CA HIS A 16 7.82 9.75 4.11
C HIS A 16 8.64 8.58 4.67
N ILE A 17 9.63 8.86 5.53
CA ILE A 17 10.54 7.82 6.04
C ILE A 17 9.79 6.66 6.72
N ASN A 18 8.73 6.94 7.47
CA ASN A 18 7.92 5.90 8.10
C ASN A 18 7.21 5.03 7.05
N PHE A 19 6.76 5.62 5.92
CA PHE A 19 6.20 4.85 4.82
C PHE A 19 7.21 3.83 4.29
N LYS A 20 8.43 4.28 4.01
CA LYS A 20 9.52 3.41 3.54
C LYS A 20 9.83 2.31 4.56
N ARG A 21 9.92 2.64 5.85
CA ARG A 21 10.20 1.69 6.93
C ARG A 21 9.12 0.62 7.07
N VAL A 22 7.85 1.01 7.09
CA VAL A 22 6.73 0.05 7.14
C VAL A 22 6.82 -0.97 6.01
N LEU A 23 7.13 -0.51 4.79
CA LEU A 23 7.28 -1.41 3.66
C LEU A 23 8.55 -2.27 3.74
N ALA A 24 9.67 -1.71 4.17
CA ALA A 24 10.95 -2.41 4.22
C ALA A 24 11.04 -3.43 5.37
N GLU A 25 10.43 -3.12 6.50
CA GLU A 25 10.48 -3.95 7.72
C GLU A 25 9.47 -5.10 7.71
N ALA A 26 8.39 -5.00 6.91
CA ALA A 26 7.37 -6.04 6.84
C ALA A 26 7.93 -7.35 6.28
N GLY A 27 7.79 -8.42 7.05
CA GLY A 27 8.03 -9.79 6.63
C GLY A 27 6.84 -10.38 5.84
N PRO A 28 6.99 -11.58 5.26
CA PRO A 28 5.90 -12.26 4.56
C PRO A 28 4.65 -12.44 5.43
N GLU A 29 4.83 -12.67 6.72
CA GLU A 29 3.77 -12.86 7.72
C GLU A 29 2.98 -11.58 8.01
N ASP A 30 3.58 -10.41 7.76
CA ASP A 30 2.93 -9.12 7.95
C ASP A 30 2.10 -8.68 6.74
N ILE A 31 2.15 -9.42 5.65
CA ILE A 31 1.49 -9.06 4.39
C ILE A 31 0.22 -9.87 4.23
N VAL A 32 -0.90 -9.18 4.18
CA VAL A 32 -2.22 -9.81 4.03
C VAL A 32 -2.86 -9.47 2.70
N THR A 33 -3.55 -10.45 2.12
CA THR A 33 -4.44 -10.25 0.97
C THR A 33 -5.86 -10.15 1.49
N PHE A 34 -6.59 -9.13 1.05
CA PHE A 34 -7.95 -8.85 1.53
C PHE A 34 -8.77 -8.17 0.43
N MET A 35 -10.08 -8.08 0.65
CA MET A 35 -10.95 -7.25 -0.18
C MET A 35 -10.92 -5.82 0.38
N SER A 36 -10.49 -4.86 -0.42
CA SER A 36 -10.45 -3.46 0.00
C SER A 36 -11.85 -2.90 0.22
N ALA A 37 -11.95 -1.82 0.97
CA ALA A 37 -13.21 -1.13 1.18
C ALA A 37 -13.86 -0.60 -0.13
N GLU A 38 -13.10 -0.55 -1.20
CA GLU A 38 -13.58 -0.19 -2.54
C GLU A 38 -14.07 -1.41 -3.35
N GLY A 39 -14.02 -2.62 -2.78
CA GLY A 39 -14.49 -3.84 -3.43
C GLY A 39 -13.49 -4.46 -4.42
N LEU A 40 -12.21 -4.12 -4.31
CA LEU A 40 -11.14 -4.67 -5.13
C LEU A 40 -10.17 -5.51 -4.30
N PRO A 41 -9.68 -6.64 -4.84
CA PRO A 41 -8.62 -7.40 -4.17
C PRO A 41 -7.38 -6.53 -3.95
N ALA A 42 -6.84 -6.57 -2.75
CA ALA A 42 -5.70 -5.76 -2.35
C ALA A 42 -4.71 -6.57 -1.50
N ARG A 43 -3.48 -6.10 -1.44
CA ARG A 43 -2.45 -6.64 -0.58
C ARG A 43 -1.72 -5.50 0.13
N ALA A 44 -1.62 -5.59 1.46
CA ALA A 44 -1.02 -4.54 2.28
C ALA A 44 -0.33 -5.09 3.53
N VAL A 45 0.48 -4.25 4.16
CA VAL A 45 1.07 -4.53 5.46
C VAL A 45 -0.01 -4.45 6.54
N LEU A 46 -0.05 -5.43 7.45
CA LEU A 46 -1.01 -5.54 8.55
C LEU A 46 -0.73 -4.48 9.64
N THR A 47 -0.97 -3.22 9.30
CA THR A 47 -0.89 -2.09 10.23
C THR A 47 -2.06 -2.06 11.22
N PRO A 48 -1.98 -1.25 12.30
CA PRO A 48 -3.09 -1.13 13.26
C PRO A 48 -4.42 -0.75 12.61
N TRP A 49 -4.42 0.11 11.60
CA TRP A 49 -5.65 0.44 10.86
C TRP A 49 -6.20 -0.78 10.14
N LEU A 50 -5.36 -1.47 9.36
CA LEU A 50 -5.80 -2.63 8.57
C LEU A 50 -6.33 -3.76 9.47
N LYS A 51 -5.65 -4.00 10.61
CA LYS A 51 -6.12 -4.97 11.61
C LYS A 51 -7.52 -4.63 12.14
N ARG A 52 -7.78 -3.35 12.45
CA ARG A 52 -9.12 -2.90 12.87
C ARG A 52 -10.16 -3.03 11.76
N TYR A 53 -9.77 -2.73 10.52
CA TYR A 53 -10.65 -2.88 9.36
C TYR A 53 -11.06 -4.34 9.16
N LEU A 54 -10.11 -5.26 9.10
CA LEU A 54 -10.36 -6.69 8.92
C LEU A 54 -11.26 -7.25 10.04
N GLY A 55 -11.07 -6.82 11.27
CA GLY A 55 -11.93 -7.23 12.39
C GLY A 55 -13.38 -6.73 12.31
N ARG A 56 -13.69 -5.82 11.38
CA ARG A 56 -15.03 -5.25 11.15
C ARG A 56 -15.58 -5.53 9.74
N GLU A 57 -14.79 -6.20 8.90
CA GLU A 57 -15.05 -6.35 7.47
C GLU A 57 -16.42 -6.95 7.18
N GLU A 58 -16.79 -8.01 7.89
CA GLU A 58 -18.09 -8.68 7.71
C GLU A 58 -19.27 -7.74 7.96
N GLY A 59 -19.26 -7.02 9.07
CA GLY A 59 -20.31 -6.05 9.40
C GLY A 59 -20.32 -4.83 8.49
N LEU A 60 -19.17 -4.41 7.95
CA LEU A 60 -19.09 -3.34 6.96
C LEU A 60 -19.65 -3.80 5.61
N ARG A 61 -19.30 -5.01 5.19
CA ARG A 61 -19.77 -5.61 3.95
C ARG A 61 -21.29 -5.85 3.97
N ALA A 62 -21.84 -6.32 5.09
CA ALA A 62 -23.28 -6.52 5.24
C ALA A 62 -24.10 -5.21 5.15
N ARG A 63 -23.46 -4.07 5.41
CA ARG A 63 -24.06 -2.72 5.31
C ARG A 63 -23.68 -1.96 4.05
N ALA A 64 -22.86 -2.57 3.18
CA ALA A 64 -22.49 -1.95 1.92
C ALA A 64 -23.73 -1.79 1.04
N THR A 65 -23.93 -0.59 0.52
CA THR A 65 -25.00 -0.27 -0.41
C THR A 65 -24.41 0.07 -1.77
N PRO A 66 -25.09 -0.30 -2.88
CA PRO A 66 -24.62 0.01 -4.24
C PRO A 66 -24.80 1.49 -4.59
N ASP A 67 -24.51 2.40 -3.67
CA ASP A 67 -24.75 3.83 -3.85
C ASP A 67 -23.42 4.59 -4.02
N LYS A 68 -23.38 5.46 -5.03
CA LYS A 68 -22.30 6.43 -5.30
C LYS A 68 -22.07 7.41 -4.14
N ALA A 69 -22.98 7.49 -3.18
CA ALA A 69 -22.90 8.32 -1.99
C ALA A 69 -21.67 8.01 -1.09
N HIS A 70 -21.02 6.86 -1.27
CA HIS A 70 -19.82 6.49 -0.49
C HIS A 70 -18.54 7.21 -0.93
N CYS A 71 -18.56 7.96 -2.02
CA CYS A 71 -17.47 8.84 -2.39
C CYS A 71 -17.51 10.11 -1.53
N GLY A 72 -16.70 10.13 -0.45
CA GLY A 72 -16.72 11.25 0.51
C GLY A 72 -16.30 12.62 -0.04
N ARG A 73 -15.70 12.67 -1.23
CA ARG A 73 -15.23 13.94 -1.82
C ARG A 73 -16.08 14.47 -2.95
N GLN A 74 -16.90 13.67 -3.60
CA GLN A 74 -17.66 14.05 -4.79
C GLN A 74 -16.82 14.74 -5.89
N VAL A 75 -15.51 14.48 -5.90
CA VAL A 75 -14.56 15.03 -6.88
C VAL A 75 -14.14 13.95 -7.87
N GLU A 76 -13.83 14.37 -9.08
CA GLU A 76 -13.23 13.49 -10.08
C GLU A 76 -11.75 13.24 -9.71
N CYS A 77 -11.46 12.10 -9.07
CA CYS A 77 -10.11 11.71 -8.70
C CYS A 77 -9.56 10.57 -9.56
N LEU A 78 -10.42 9.71 -10.07
CA LEU A 78 -10.07 8.60 -10.95
C LEU A 78 -11.05 8.55 -12.13
N THR A 79 -10.55 8.18 -13.31
CA THR A 79 -11.39 7.93 -14.50
C THR A 79 -12.37 6.79 -14.24
N PHE A 80 -11.90 5.72 -13.57
CA PHE A 80 -12.71 4.60 -13.11
C PHE A 80 -12.45 4.38 -11.61
N CYS A 81 -13.51 4.22 -10.82
CA CYS A 81 -13.42 3.98 -9.37
C CYS A 81 -14.37 2.86 -8.97
N GLY A 82 -13.89 1.90 -8.19
CA GLY A 82 -14.71 0.78 -7.71
C GLY A 82 -15.98 1.20 -6.97
N LEU A 83 -15.96 2.33 -6.28
CA LEU A 83 -17.14 2.88 -5.58
C LEU A 83 -18.13 3.57 -6.53
N LYS A 84 -17.64 4.32 -7.52
CA LYS A 84 -18.49 5.09 -8.46
C LYS A 84 -19.02 4.22 -9.61
N ASP A 85 -18.18 3.36 -10.15
CA ASP A 85 -18.38 2.70 -11.44
C ASP A 85 -18.36 1.17 -11.34
N GLY A 86 -17.96 0.64 -10.16
CA GLY A 86 -17.84 -0.78 -9.90
C GLY A 86 -19.11 -1.43 -9.36
N ASN A 87 -18.95 -2.65 -8.86
CA ASN A 87 -20.02 -3.35 -8.16
C ASN A 87 -20.15 -2.79 -6.74
N GLY A 88 -21.08 -1.87 -6.52
CA GLY A 88 -21.32 -1.21 -5.24
C GLY A 88 -21.64 -2.16 -4.09
N SER A 89 -22.08 -3.40 -4.37
CA SER A 89 -22.32 -4.40 -3.31
C SER A 89 -21.04 -4.86 -2.59
N ALA A 90 -19.87 -4.65 -3.21
CA ALA A 90 -18.57 -4.97 -2.61
C ALA A 90 -17.87 -3.73 -2.03
N GLY A 91 -18.20 -2.51 -2.51
CA GLY A 91 -17.62 -1.25 -2.06
C GLY A 91 -18.28 -0.71 -0.79
N GLN A 92 -17.49 -0.17 0.12
CA GLN A 92 -17.95 0.31 1.42
C GLN A 92 -17.69 1.80 1.62
N PHE A 93 -16.46 2.25 1.40
CA PHE A 93 -16.04 3.65 1.57
C PHE A 93 -14.74 3.94 0.80
N CYS A 94 -14.45 5.21 0.61
CA CYS A 94 -13.21 5.65 -0.03
C CYS A 94 -12.02 5.53 0.92
N ILE A 95 -10.93 4.89 0.46
CA ILE A 95 -9.68 4.70 1.23
C ILE A 95 -8.70 5.88 1.08
N GLU A 96 -9.07 6.95 0.42
CA GLU A 96 -8.20 8.10 0.18
C GLU A 96 -7.60 8.66 1.47
N THR A 97 -8.41 8.78 2.53
CA THR A 97 -7.94 9.25 3.84
C THR A 97 -6.84 8.37 4.41
N GLN A 98 -6.93 7.05 4.24
CA GLN A 98 -5.94 6.08 4.70
C GLN A 98 -4.67 6.11 3.85
N LEU A 99 -4.81 6.32 2.55
CA LEU A 99 -3.67 6.50 1.65
C LEU A 99 -2.92 7.80 1.96
N ALA A 100 -3.66 8.89 2.19
CA ALA A 100 -3.08 10.16 2.60
C ALA A 100 -2.41 10.08 3.98
N ALA A 101 -2.96 9.32 4.93
CA ALA A 101 -2.31 9.05 6.22
C ALA A 101 -1.01 8.27 6.03
N ALA A 102 -1.01 7.22 5.20
CA ALA A 102 0.20 6.47 4.89
C ALA A 102 1.28 7.36 4.25
N GLN A 103 0.90 8.21 3.29
CA GLN A 103 1.80 9.16 2.64
C GLN A 103 2.48 10.09 3.64
N ARG A 104 1.75 10.54 4.67
CA ARG A 104 2.30 11.37 5.77
C ARG A 104 3.07 10.58 6.82
N GLY A 105 3.18 9.27 6.69
CA GLY A 105 3.88 8.39 7.61
C GLY A 105 3.13 8.07 8.89
N ASP A 106 1.81 8.24 8.91
CA ASP A 106 0.96 7.82 10.04
C ASP A 106 0.72 6.30 9.98
N VAL A 107 1.49 5.56 10.76
CA VAL A 107 1.44 4.10 10.80
C VAL A 107 0.13 3.58 11.42
N ASN A 108 -0.52 4.37 12.28
CA ASN A 108 -1.72 3.95 12.99
C ASN A 108 -3.00 4.06 12.14
N LEU A 109 -3.04 5.04 11.25
CA LEU A 109 -4.20 5.32 10.39
C LEU A 109 -3.96 4.97 8.92
N GLY A 110 -2.72 4.77 8.53
CA GLY A 110 -2.34 4.55 7.14
C GLY A 110 -2.64 3.13 6.63
N LEU A 111 -3.03 3.06 5.36
CA LEU A 111 -3.11 1.82 4.58
C LEU A 111 -1.88 1.76 3.66
N PHE A 112 -1.02 0.78 3.88
CA PHE A 112 0.26 0.62 3.19
C PHE A 112 0.22 -0.57 2.25
N PHE A 113 -0.09 -0.33 0.99
CA PHE A 113 -0.05 -1.38 -0.03
C PHE A 113 1.38 -1.86 -0.26
N ARG A 114 1.54 -3.16 -0.39
CA ARG A 114 2.84 -3.80 -0.61
C ARG A 114 2.70 -5.08 -1.42
N GLY A 115 3.64 -5.30 -2.35
CA GLY A 115 3.80 -6.59 -3.03
C GLY A 115 4.26 -7.70 -2.08
N SER A 116 4.04 -8.95 -2.46
CA SER A 116 4.46 -10.13 -1.67
C SER A 116 5.94 -10.45 -1.79
N GLU A 117 6.59 -9.95 -2.84
CA GLU A 117 7.99 -10.26 -3.10
C GLU A 117 8.93 -9.74 -2.01
N SER A 118 9.96 -10.51 -1.72
CA SER A 118 11.04 -10.07 -0.84
C SER A 118 11.78 -8.89 -1.45
N LEU A 119 12.08 -7.89 -0.62
CA LEU A 119 12.88 -6.76 -1.07
C LEU A 119 14.36 -7.19 -1.24
N PRO A 120 15.07 -6.71 -2.28
CA PRO A 120 16.42 -7.17 -2.59
C PRO A 120 17.45 -6.84 -1.50
N PHE A 121 17.21 -5.77 -0.75
CA PHE A 121 18.11 -5.31 0.32
C PHE A 121 17.53 -5.53 1.73
N GLY A 122 16.50 -6.38 1.86
CA GLY A 122 15.83 -6.63 3.13
C GLY A 122 15.24 -5.35 3.71
N ARG A 123 15.67 -4.95 4.92
CA ARG A 123 15.18 -3.75 5.61
C ARG A 123 15.93 -2.47 5.25
N GLU A 124 16.98 -2.57 4.45
CA GLU A 124 17.81 -1.41 4.11
C GLU A 124 17.17 -0.56 3.03
N ILE A 125 17.17 0.75 3.25
CA ILE A 125 16.74 1.75 2.27
C ILE A 125 17.97 2.17 1.48
N ARG A 126 18.07 1.69 0.24
CA ARG A 126 19.21 1.87 -0.66
C ARG A 126 18.88 2.88 -1.77
N SER A 127 19.90 3.26 -2.56
CA SER A 127 19.69 4.14 -3.71
C SER A 127 18.98 3.47 -4.87
N VAL A 128 18.38 4.28 -5.74
CA VAL A 128 17.84 3.80 -7.04
C VAL A 128 18.96 3.20 -7.88
N HIS A 129 20.16 3.77 -7.83
CA HIS A 129 21.32 3.25 -8.56
C HIS A 129 21.66 1.80 -8.13
N GLU A 130 21.75 1.55 -6.82
CA GLU A 130 21.98 0.20 -6.29
C GLU A 130 20.87 -0.76 -6.67
N LEU A 131 19.62 -0.30 -6.63
CA LEU A 131 18.45 -1.09 -7.05
C LEU A 131 18.53 -1.46 -8.53
N LEU A 132 18.83 -0.50 -9.41
CA LEU A 132 18.98 -0.74 -10.85
C LEU A 132 20.13 -1.69 -11.14
N THR A 133 21.27 -1.52 -10.47
CA THR A 133 22.42 -2.44 -10.58
C THR A 133 22.00 -3.87 -10.24
N TYR A 134 21.29 -4.05 -9.14
CA TYR A 134 20.76 -5.37 -8.76
C TYR A 134 19.77 -5.93 -9.80
N LEU A 135 18.81 -5.13 -10.25
CA LEU A 135 17.79 -5.60 -11.20
C LEU A 135 18.37 -5.99 -12.57
N LEU A 136 19.42 -5.32 -13.00
CA LEU A 136 20.06 -5.58 -14.30
C LEU A 136 21.12 -6.68 -14.27
N SER A 137 21.85 -6.82 -13.16
CA SER A 137 22.98 -7.76 -13.06
C SER A 137 22.72 -8.98 -12.16
N GLY A 138 21.71 -8.91 -11.29
CA GLY A 138 21.50 -9.89 -10.22
C GLY A 138 22.48 -9.79 -9.05
N ILE A 139 23.44 -8.84 -9.11
CA ILE A 139 24.49 -8.67 -8.11
C ILE A 139 24.01 -7.71 -7.01
N ARG A 140 23.99 -8.18 -5.76
CA ARG A 140 23.70 -7.32 -4.61
C ARG A 140 24.94 -6.51 -4.23
N PRO A 141 24.88 -5.18 -4.23
CA PRO A 141 25.96 -4.36 -3.67
C PRO A 141 26.16 -4.71 -2.19
N THR A 142 27.41 -5.02 -1.83
CA THR A 142 27.75 -5.45 -0.46
C THR A 142 27.88 -4.29 0.52
N THR A 143 28.23 -3.12 0.03
CA THR A 143 28.42 -1.91 0.82
C THR A 143 27.43 -0.85 0.37
N PRO A 144 26.68 -0.19 1.29
CA PRO A 144 25.83 0.92 0.91
C PRO A 144 26.64 2.05 0.30
N GLU A 145 26.12 2.67 -0.77
CA GLU A 145 26.66 3.94 -1.26
C GLU A 145 26.58 5.00 -0.15
N PRO A 146 27.62 5.83 0.01
CA PRO A 146 27.54 6.97 0.92
C PRO A 146 26.37 7.91 0.53
N ALA A 147 25.76 8.49 1.54
CA ALA A 147 24.59 9.37 1.38
C ALA A 147 24.97 10.71 0.70
#